data_4091e799ed60b37beb236c5830c92fa2
#
_entry.id   4091e799ed60b37beb236c5830c92fa2
#
_cell.length_a   1.000
_cell.length_b   1.000
_cell.length_c   1.000
_cell.angle_alpha   90.00
_cell.angle_beta   90.00
_cell.angle_gamma   90.00
#
_symmetry.space_group_name_H-M   'P 1'
#
loop_
_entity.id
_entity.type
_entity.pdbx_description
1 polymer ?
#
loop_
_entity_poly.entity_id
_entity_poly.type
_entity_poly.pdbx_seq_one_letter_code
_entity_poly.pdbx_strand_id
1 'polypeptide(L)'
;AEEETDRERPNSSFRPPQKDNPPSLVAKAQSLPSDQPVGTFSPLTTSDTSSPQKSLRTAPATGQLPGRSSPAGSPRTWHAQISTSNLYLPQDPTVAKGALAGEDTGVVTHEQFKAALRMVVDQGDPRLLLDSYVKIGEGSTGIVCLAREKHSGRQVAVKMMDLRKQQRRELLFNEVVIMRDYQHFNVVEMYKSYLVGEELWVLMEFLQGGALTDIVSQVRLNEEQIATVCEAVLQALAYLHAQGVIHRDIKSDSILLTLDGRVKLSDFGFCAQISKDVPKRKSLVGTPYWMAPEVISRSLYATEVDIWSLGIMVIEMVDGEPPYFSDSPVQAMKRLRDSPPPKLKNSHKVSWHTRX
;
A
#
# COMPACT_ATOMS: atom_id res chain seq x y z
N ALA A 1 -50.05 -9.93 -36.25
CA ALA A 1 -48.75 -9.24 -36.35
C ALA A 1 -48.35 -8.80 -34.92
N GLU A 2 -47.57 -9.62 -34.28
CA GLU A 2 -47.03 -9.31 -32.95
C GLU A 2 -45.57 -8.93 -33.12
N GLU A 3 -45.24 -7.73 -32.76
CA GLU A 3 -43.87 -7.25 -32.68
C GLU A 3 -43.25 -7.69 -31.35
N GLU A 4 -42.28 -8.57 -31.44
CA GLU A 4 -41.42 -8.95 -30.34
C GLU A 4 -40.34 -7.89 -30.17
N THR A 5 -40.41 -7.12 -29.09
CA THR A 5 -39.36 -6.18 -28.71
C THR A 5 -38.27 -6.90 -27.93
N ASP A 6 -37.17 -7.08 -28.58
CA ASP A 6 -35.94 -7.63 -27.99
C ASP A 6 -35.37 -6.62 -26.97
N ARG A 7 -35.44 -6.97 -25.70
CA ARG A 7 -34.78 -6.19 -24.66
C ARG A 7 -33.34 -6.66 -24.50
N GLU A 8 -32.45 -5.90 -25.07
CA GLU A 8 -31.02 -6.11 -24.90
C GLU A 8 -30.64 -5.85 -23.43
N ARG A 9 -30.09 -6.85 -22.81
CA ARG A 9 -29.43 -6.70 -21.49
C ARG A 9 -28.09 -5.98 -21.71
N PRO A 10 -27.76 -4.98 -20.91
CA PRO A 10 -26.43 -4.39 -21.00
C PRO A 10 -25.38 -5.41 -20.55
N ASN A 11 -24.50 -5.73 -21.45
CA ASN A 11 -23.38 -6.63 -21.19
C ASN A 11 -22.29 -5.83 -20.50
N SER A 12 -22.21 -5.96 -19.18
CA SER A 12 -21.21 -5.26 -18.38
C SER A 12 -19.96 -6.14 -18.19
N SER A 13 -19.32 -6.48 -19.28
CA SER A 13 -17.98 -7.05 -19.21
C SER A 13 -16.99 -6.01 -19.72
N PHE A 14 -16.72 -5.01 -18.90
CA PHE A 14 -15.59 -4.14 -19.13
C PHE A 14 -14.34 -4.88 -18.65
N ARG A 15 -13.77 -5.69 -19.51
CA ARG A 15 -12.38 -6.10 -19.39
C ARG A 15 -11.58 -5.04 -20.14
N PRO A 16 -10.71 -4.31 -19.49
CA PRO A 16 -9.82 -3.43 -20.23
C PRO A 16 -8.95 -4.28 -21.15
N PRO A 17 -8.61 -3.77 -22.33
CA PRO A 17 -7.78 -4.53 -23.25
C PRO A 17 -6.46 -4.85 -22.58
N GLN A 18 -6.10 -6.13 -22.59
CA GLN A 18 -4.78 -6.57 -22.20
C GLN A 18 -3.80 -5.98 -23.21
N LYS A 19 -3.09 -4.94 -22.80
CA LYS A 19 -1.94 -4.52 -23.58
C LYS A 19 -0.84 -5.56 -23.38
N ASP A 20 -0.23 -5.94 -24.47
CA ASP A 20 0.92 -6.83 -24.46
C ASP A 20 2.04 -6.21 -23.67
N ASN A 21 2.07 -6.48 -22.37
CA ASN A 21 3.24 -6.20 -21.57
C ASN A 21 4.34 -7.17 -21.96
N PRO A 22 5.57 -6.72 -22.08
CA PRO A 22 6.66 -7.66 -22.23
C PRO A 22 6.59 -8.65 -21.07
N PRO A 23 6.82 -9.92 -21.31
CA PRO A 23 6.66 -10.93 -20.28
C PRO A 23 7.51 -10.53 -19.08
N SER A 24 6.86 -10.35 -17.95
CA SER A 24 7.55 -10.13 -16.70
C SER A 24 8.43 -11.35 -16.44
N LEU A 25 9.50 -11.19 -15.71
CA LEU A 25 10.37 -12.30 -15.34
C LEU A 25 9.61 -13.37 -14.54
N VAL A 26 8.47 -13.01 -13.97
CA VAL A 26 7.52 -13.94 -13.39
C VAL A 26 6.94 -14.86 -14.46
N ALA A 27 6.67 -14.35 -15.68
CA ALA A 27 6.18 -15.19 -16.77
C ALA A 27 7.24 -16.17 -17.28
N LYS A 28 8.53 -15.81 -17.19
CA LYS A 28 9.62 -16.73 -17.52
C LYS A 28 9.75 -17.86 -16.49
N ALA A 29 9.50 -17.57 -15.23
CA ALA A 29 9.50 -18.60 -14.18
C ALA A 29 8.32 -19.57 -14.34
N GLN A 30 7.23 -19.14 -14.97
CA GLN A 30 6.05 -19.97 -15.21
C GLN A 30 6.20 -20.87 -16.42
N SER A 31 7.15 -20.62 -17.31
CA SER A 31 7.36 -21.44 -18.51
C SER A 31 8.34 -22.59 -18.29
N LEU A 32 8.82 -22.79 -17.08
CA LEU A 32 9.68 -23.93 -16.75
C LEU A 32 8.82 -25.17 -16.46
N PRO A 33 9.33 -26.37 -16.79
CA PRO A 33 8.53 -27.58 -16.58
C PRO A 33 8.13 -27.78 -15.11
N SER A 34 6.99 -28.45 -14.95
CA SER A 34 6.25 -28.55 -13.71
C SER A 34 6.91 -29.34 -12.57
N ASP A 35 8.15 -29.78 -12.74
CA ASP A 35 8.82 -30.65 -11.78
C ASP A 35 9.76 -29.90 -10.83
N GLN A 36 9.76 -28.59 -10.89
CA GLN A 36 10.54 -27.83 -9.91
C GLN A 36 9.59 -26.93 -9.12
N PRO A 37 9.70 -26.97 -7.80
CA PRO A 37 8.93 -26.00 -7.01
C PRO A 37 9.30 -24.61 -7.45
N VAL A 38 8.33 -23.73 -7.51
CA VAL A 38 8.58 -22.33 -7.84
C VAL A 38 9.44 -21.76 -6.71
N GLY A 39 10.73 -21.91 -6.89
CA GLY A 39 11.70 -21.61 -5.85
C GLY A 39 12.11 -20.17 -5.77
N THR A 40 11.23 -19.26 -6.20
CA THR A 40 11.56 -17.84 -6.12
C THR A 40 11.69 -17.32 -4.70
N PHE A 41 11.20 -18.09 -3.72
CA PHE A 41 11.34 -17.71 -2.33
C PHE A 41 12.37 -18.51 -1.56
N SER A 42 13.03 -19.47 -2.22
CA SER A 42 13.98 -20.36 -1.55
C SER A 42 15.23 -19.69 -0.98
N PRO A 43 15.74 -18.60 -1.55
CA PRO A 43 16.93 -17.98 -0.97
C PRO A 43 16.71 -17.29 0.36
N LEU A 44 15.45 -17.09 0.76
CA LEU A 44 15.18 -16.47 2.04
C LEU A 44 15.17 -17.47 3.20
N THR A 45 15.46 -18.74 2.90
CA THR A 45 15.54 -19.73 3.97
C THR A 45 16.84 -19.56 4.75
N THR A 46 16.73 -19.19 5.91
CA THR A 46 17.31 -19.62 7.18
C THR A 46 18.82 -19.81 7.30
N SER A 47 19.57 -19.94 6.24
CA SER A 47 21.00 -20.11 6.40
C SER A 47 21.72 -18.82 6.80
N ASP A 48 21.06 -17.70 6.69
CA ASP A 48 21.67 -16.41 6.95
C ASP A 48 21.24 -15.78 8.28
N THR A 49 20.61 -16.54 9.13
CA THR A 49 20.18 -16.04 10.43
C THR A 49 21.34 -15.76 11.38
N SER A 50 22.54 -16.12 11.00
CA SER A 50 23.71 -15.91 11.87
C SER A 50 24.47 -14.62 11.58
N SER A 51 24.21 -13.94 10.47
CA SER A 51 25.10 -12.85 10.10
C SER A 51 24.56 -11.43 10.24
N PRO A 52 23.25 -11.16 10.27
CA PRO A 52 22.85 -9.76 10.32
C PRO A 52 22.93 -9.11 11.69
N GLN A 53 23.01 -9.89 12.74
CA GLN A 53 23.00 -9.29 14.07
C GLN A 53 24.33 -8.63 14.47
N LYS A 54 25.39 -8.94 13.76
CA LYS A 54 26.70 -8.34 14.03
C LYS A 54 26.91 -6.99 13.37
N SER A 55 26.08 -6.64 12.41
CA SER A 55 26.24 -5.37 11.72
C SER A 55 25.49 -4.21 12.40
N LEU A 56 24.74 -4.51 13.42
CA LEU A 56 24.03 -3.47 14.21
C LEU A 56 24.86 -2.96 15.38
N ARG A 57 26.10 -3.39 15.47
CA ARG A 57 27.00 -2.76 16.42
C ARG A 57 27.48 -1.44 15.83
N THR A 58 26.94 -0.42 16.39
CA THR A 58 27.30 0.97 16.39
C THR A 58 28.71 1.24 15.88
N ALA A 59 28.80 1.82 14.74
CA ALA A 59 29.96 2.59 14.38
C ALA A 59 30.08 3.72 15.42
N PRO A 60 31.26 3.92 15.97
CA PRO A 60 31.42 5.04 16.85
C PRO A 60 31.19 6.33 16.09
N ALA A 61 30.41 7.19 16.68
CA ALA A 61 30.09 8.49 16.13
C ALA A 61 31.35 9.36 16.14
N THR A 62 32.18 9.20 15.14
CA THR A 62 33.27 10.12 14.90
C THR A 62 33.32 10.35 13.40
N GLY A 63 32.66 11.38 12.98
CA GLY A 63 32.67 11.78 11.60
C GLY A 63 31.53 12.73 11.34
N GLN A 64 31.72 13.97 11.75
CA GLN A 64 30.83 15.03 11.32
C GLN A 64 30.92 15.17 9.81
N LEU A 65 29.90 14.72 9.14
CA LEU A 65 29.65 15.15 7.78
C LEU A 65 29.19 16.61 7.80
N PRO A 66 29.70 17.43 6.92
CA PRO A 66 29.35 18.85 6.91
C PRO A 66 27.84 19.01 6.68
N GLY A 67 27.28 19.87 7.46
CA GLY A 67 25.85 20.02 7.66
C GLY A 67 25.01 20.13 6.42
N ARG A 68 24.13 19.20 6.29
CA ARG A 68 22.82 19.49 5.76
C ARG A 68 22.01 19.95 6.96
N SER A 69 21.76 21.24 6.99
CA SER A 69 20.76 21.76 7.89
C SER A 69 19.41 21.21 7.45
N SER A 70 19.02 20.11 8.01
CA SER A 70 17.65 19.67 7.94
C SER A 70 16.84 20.53 8.90
N PRO A 71 15.86 21.23 8.43
CA PRO A 71 14.84 21.70 9.34
C PRO A 71 13.87 20.53 9.55
N ALA A 72 14.38 19.51 10.18
CA ALA A 72 13.54 18.36 10.47
C ALA A 72 13.15 18.44 11.92
N GLY A 73 12.01 18.99 12.16
CA GLY A 73 11.25 18.58 13.30
C GLY A 73 11.04 17.07 13.21
N SER A 74 11.02 16.41 14.35
CA SER A 74 10.76 14.97 14.41
C SER A 74 9.45 14.63 13.70
N PRO A 75 9.27 13.39 13.25
CA PRO A 75 8.00 12.98 12.61
C PRO A 75 6.77 13.35 13.44
N ARG A 76 6.90 13.34 14.77
CA ARG A 76 5.81 13.73 15.67
C ARG A 76 5.42 15.19 15.50
N THR A 77 6.40 16.08 15.30
CA THR A 77 6.15 17.50 15.10
C THR A 77 5.38 17.74 13.81
N TRP A 78 5.69 16.97 12.80
CA TRP A 78 5.04 17.07 11.49
C TRP A 78 3.56 16.70 11.58
N HIS A 79 3.26 15.57 12.21
CA HIS A 79 1.86 15.13 12.38
C HIS A 79 1.07 16.10 13.25
N ALA A 80 1.71 16.65 14.27
CA ALA A 80 1.09 17.67 15.12
C ALA A 80 0.78 18.94 14.31
N GLN A 81 1.70 19.36 13.44
CA GLN A 81 1.49 20.54 12.59
C GLN A 81 0.38 20.30 11.58
N ILE A 82 0.31 19.10 10.98
CA ILE A 82 -0.75 18.77 10.04
C ILE A 82 -2.09 18.71 10.76
N SER A 83 -2.13 18.12 11.95
CA SER A 83 -3.37 18.00 12.71
C SER A 83 -3.84 19.34 13.28
N THR A 84 -2.93 20.27 13.57
CA THR A 84 -3.28 21.61 14.07
C THR A 84 -3.58 22.60 12.97
N SER A 85 -3.26 22.31 11.71
CA SER A 85 -3.47 23.23 10.59
C SER A 85 -4.81 23.05 9.88
N ASN A 86 -5.77 22.37 10.51
CA ASN A 86 -7.13 22.16 9.97
C ASN A 86 -7.17 21.50 8.58
N LEU A 87 -6.14 20.71 8.26
CA LEU A 87 -6.17 19.87 7.06
C LEU A 87 -7.11 18.68 7.23
N TYR A 88 -7.70 18.52 8.40
CA TYR A 88 -8.62 17.45 8.70
C TYR A 88 -10.02 17.84 8.26
N LEU A 89 -10.49 17.21 7.18
CA LEU A 89 -11.92 17.23 6.88
C LEU A 89 -12.65 16.38 7.92
N PRO A 90 -13.76 16.86 8.47
CA PRO A 90 -14.53 16.04 9.40
C PRO A 90 -14.97 14.76 8.70
N GLN A 91 -14.63 13.64 9.28
CA GLN A 91 -14.90 12.34 8.66
C GLN A 91 -16.26 11.79 9.08
N ASP A 92 -16.99 12.54 9.86
CA ASP A 92 -18.29 12.10 10.36
C ASP A 92 -19.38 12.96 9.72
N PRO A 93 -20.27 12.35 8.91
CA PRO A 93 -21.36 13.12 8.30
C PRO A 93 -22.33 13.73 9.30
N THR A 94 -22.30 13.29 10.55
CA THR A 94 -23.18 13.88 11.59
C THR A 94 -22.63 15.21 12.10
N VAL A 95 -21.33 15.46 11.92
CA VAL A 95 -20.74 16.75 12.32
C VAL A 95 -21.03 17.83 11.28
N ALA A 96 -21.29 17.43 10.04
CA ALA A 96 -21.55 18.38 8.96
C ALA A 96 -22.92 19.05 9.05
N LYS A 97 -23.86 18.54 9.85
CA LYS A 97 -25.19 19.12 9.98
C LYS A 97 -25.27 20.27 10.98
N GLY A 98 -24.24 20.50 11.77
CA GLY A 98 -24.23 21.59 12.76
C GLY A 98 -23.55 22.87 12.29
N ALA A 99 -22.97 22.89 11.10
CA ALA A 99 -22.11 23.98 10.66
C ALA A 99 -22.78 24.92 9.65
N LEU A 100 -24.09 25.09 9.72
CA LEU A 100 -24.82 25.98 8.77
C LEU A 100 -24.99 27.39 9.29
N ALA A 101 -24.01 27.90 10.03
CA ALA A 101 -24.05 29.32 10.42
C ALA A 101 -22.71 29.94 10.08
N GLY A 102 -22.64 30.54 8.94
CA GLY A 102 -21.78 31.54 8.42
C GLY A 102 -20.50 31.92 9.17
N GLU A 103 -19.60 30.98 9.40
CA GLU A 103 -18.27 31.34 9.82
C GLU A 103 -17.29 30.45 9.02
N ASP A 104 -16.15 31.02 8.71
CA ASP A 104 -15.05 30.44 7.98
C ASP A 104 -14.83 28.98 8.40
N THR A 105 -15.50 28.09 7.70
CA THR A 105 -15.40 26.65 7.96
C THR A 105 -14.10 26.14 7.38
N GLY A 106 -13.03 26.19 8.11
CA GLY A 106 -11.70 25.66 7.81
C GLY A 106 -11.52 24.68 6.64
N VAL A 107 -12.22 24.92 5.53
CA VAL A 107 -12.07 24.13 4.31
C VAL A 107 -10.77 24.57 3.63
N VAL A 108 -9.79 23.68 3.62
CA VAL A 108 -8.50 23.95 2.99
C VAL A 108 -8.71 24.09 1.49
N THR A 109 -8.32 25.23 0.94
CA THR A 109 -8.40 25.47 -0.50
C THR A 109 -7.37 24.60 -1.23
N HIS A 110 -7.58 24.44 -2.53
CA HIS A 110 -6.63 23.70 -3.37
C HIS A 110 -5.22 24.31 -3.29
N GLU A 111 -5.12 25.63 -3.30
CA GLU A 111 -3.85 26.34 -3.21
C GLU A 111 -3.18 26.16 -1.85
N GLN A 112 -3.96 26.15 -0.78
CA GLN A 112 -3.44 25.87 0.56
C GLN A 112 -2.92 24.43 0.66
N PHE A 113 -3.62 23.49 0.06
CA PHE A 113 -3.21 22.09 0.01
C PHE A 113 -1.90 21.93 -0.76
N LYS A 114 -1.78 22.57 -1.93
CA LYS A 114 -0.54 22.55 -2.73
C LYS A 114 0.62 23.20 -1.96
N ALA A 115 0.36 24.30 -1.27
CA ALA A 115 1.38 24.96 -0.46
C ALA A 115 1.90 24.06 0.65
N ALA A 116 0.98 23.32 1.30
CA ALA A 116 1.36 22.34 2.32
C ALA A 116 2.19 21.18 1.74
N LEU A 117 1.83 20.69 0.55
CA LEU A 117 2.61 19.65 -0.13
C LEU A 117 4.02 20.16 -0.49
N ARG A 118 4.14 21.41 -0.92
CA ARG A 118 5.45 21.99 -1.25
C ARG A 118 6.40 21.95 -0.05
N MET A 119 5.88 21.99 1.16
CA MET A 119 6.70 21.95 2.38
C MET A 119 7.28 20.57 2.64
N VAL A 120 6.67 19.50 2.13
CA VAL A 120 7.11 18.13 2.43
C VAL A 120 7.85 17.46 1.28
N VAL A 121 7.67 17.92 0.05
CA VAL A 121 8.32 17.34 -1.13
C VAL A 121 9.71 17.96 -1.34
N ASP A 122 10.50 17.29 -2.18
CA ASP A 122 11.80 17.77 -2.61
C ASP A 122 11.66 18.88 -3.66
N GLN A 123 12.67 19.71 -3.75
CA GLN A 123 12.73 20.80 -4.73
C GLN A 123 13.26 20.28 -6.07
N GLY A 124 12.77 20.85 -7.14
CA GLY A 124 13.25 20.55 -8.48
C GLY A 124 12.18 19.93 -9.37
N ASP A 125 12.60 19.59 -10.58
CA ASP A 125 11.73 19.00 -11.60
C ASP A 125 12.28 17.62 -11.98
N PRO A 126 11.60 16.55 -11.63
CA PRO A 126 12.09 15.20 -11.94
C PRO A 126 12.14 14.91 -13.43
N ARG A 127 11.41 15.66 -14.26
CA ARG A 127 11.44 15.48 -15.71
C ARG A 127 12.80 15.80 -16.31
N LEU A 128 13.61 16.60 -15.62
CA LEU A 128 14.98 16.87 -16.01
C LEU A 128 15.95 15.75 -15.65
N LEU A 129 15.57 14.89 -14.71
CA LEU A 129 16.41 13.84 -14.15
C LEU A 129 16.09 12.43 -14.70
N LEU A 130 14.92 12.27 -15.29
CA LEU A 130 14.37 10.96 -15.69
C LEU A 130 14.05 10.94 -17.17
N ASP A 131 14.15 9.73 -17.75
CA ASP A 131 13.69 9.48 -19.11
C ASP A 131 13.10 8.04 -19.20
N SER A 132 12.69 7.66 -20.40
CA SER A 132 12.27 6.30 -20.74
C SER A 132 11.09 5.80 -19.90
N TYR A 133 10.05 6.63 -19.80
CA TYR A 133 8.86 6.32 -19.03
C TYR A 133 8.04 5.21 -19.70
N VAL A 134 7.67 4.18 -18.91
CA VAL A 134 6.77 3.11 -19.34
C VAL A 134 5.73 2.89 -18.24
N LYS A 135 4.46 3.02 -18.58
CA LYS A 135 3.39 2.75 -17.59
C LYS A 135 3.39 1.28 -17.22
N ILE A 136 3.50 0.98 -15.93
CA ILE A 136 3.54 -0.39 -15.40
C ILE A 136 2.37 -0.71 -14.49
N GLY A 137 1.60 0.28 -14.06
CA GLY A 137 0.47 0.04 -13.20
C GLY A 137 -0.48 1.22 -13.11
N GLU A 138 -1.65 0.95 -12.59
CA GLU A 138 -2.68 1.96 -12.35
C GLU A 138 -3.43 1.58 -11.08
N GLY A 139 -3.61 2.56 -10.21
CA GLY A 139 -4.34 2.37 -8.96
C GLY A 139 -5.41 3.44 -8.80
N SER A 140 -6.05 3.43 -7.63
CA SER A 140 -7.15 4.37 -7.33
C SER A 140 -6.67 5.82 -7.25
N THR A 141 -5.41 6.05 -6.90
CA THR A 141 -4.86 7.40 -6.71
C THR A 141 -4.11 7.94 -7.92
N GLY A 142 -3.65 7.07 -8.83
CA GLY A 142 -2.89 7.49 -9.99
C GLY A 142 -2.27 6.34 -10.74
N ILE A 143 -1.24 6.66 -11.51
CA ILE A 143 -0.52 5.67 -12.32
C ILE A 143 0.89 5.47 -11.77
N VAL A 144 1.48 4.32 -12.09
CA VAL A 144 2.89 4.03 -11.80
C VAL A 144 3.61 3.79 -13.11
N CYS A 145 4.72 4.49 -13.30
CA CYS A 145 5.61 4.32 -14.44
C CYS A 145 6.96 3.78 -13.98
N LEU A 146 7.55 2.95 -14.82
CA LEU A 146 8.97 2.68 -14.75
C LEU A 146 9.69 3.83 -15.46
N ALA A 147 10.77 4.33 -14.90
CA ALA A 147 11.58 5.37 -15.52
C ALA A 147 13.05 5.08 -15.25
N ARG A 148 13.93 5.80 -15.94
CA ARG A 148 15.38 5.66 -15.79
C ARG A 148 15.99 6.98 -15.37
N GLU A 149 16.83 6.95 -14.35
CA GLU A 149 17.66 8.11 -13.99
C GLU A 149 18.74 8.31 -15.05
N LYS A 150 18.81 9.50 -15.59
CA LYS A 150 19.74 9.83 -16.68
C LYS A 150 21.21 9.67 -16.25
N HIS A 151 21.54 10.13 -15.03
CA HIS A 151 22.94 10.19 -14.59
C HIS A 151 23.50 8.82 -14.19
N SER A 152 22.67 7.92 -13.68
CA SER A 152 23.11 6.62 -13.16
C SER A 152 22.64 5.44 -14.00
N GLY A 153 21.63 5.63 -14.83
CA GLY A 153 20.98 4.55 -15.55
C GLY A 153 20.06 3.69 -14.69
N ARG A 154 19.90 4.04 -13.41
CA ARG A 154 19.11 3.27 -12.46
C ARG A 154 17.62 3.33 -12.81
N GLN A 155 16.98 2.17 -12.80
CA GLN A 155 15.52 2.10 -12.96
C GLN A 155 14.83 2.48 -11.65
N VAL A 156 13.80 3.29 -11.76
CA VAL A 156 12.98 3.72 -10.61
C VAL A 156 11.51 3.59 -10.97
N ALA A 157 10.67 3.38 -9.96
CA ALA A 157 9.23 3.45 -10.11
C ALA A 157 8.77 4.86 -9.73
N VAL A 158 7.90 5.44 -10.55
CA VAL A 158 7.37 6.79 -10.34
C VAL A 158 5.86 6.69 -10.22
N LYS A 159 5.33 7.00 -9.04
CA LYS A 159 3.88 7.07 -8.82
C LYS A 159 3.45 8.51 -9.04
N MET A 160 2.54 8.71 -9.98
CA MET A 160 2.04 10.03 -10.40
C MET A 160 0.57 10.15 -10.02
N MET A 161 0.25 11.10 -9.16
CA MET A 161 -1.09 11.27 -8.60
C MET A 161 -1.59 12.68 -8.89
N ASP A 162 -2.68 12.80 -9.64
CA ASP A 162 -3.31 14.08 -9.94
C ASP A 162 -4.06 14.57 -8.70
N LEU A 163 -3.66 15.73 -8.19
CA LEU A 163 -4.23 16.32 -6.98
C LEU A 163 -5.72 16.65 -7.12
N ARG A 164 -6.17 16.91 -8.35
CA ARG A 164 -7.56 17.29 -8.63
C ARG A 164 -8.50 16.09 -8.67
N LYS A 165 -7.96 14.88 -8.79
CA LYS A 165 -8.73 13.64 -8.99
C LYS A 165 -8.86 12.79 -7.74
N GLN A 166 -8.39 13.28 -6.59
CA GLN A 166 -8.39 12.50 -5.36
C GLN A 166 -9.72 12.67 -4.61
N GLN A 167 -10.31 11.56 -4.19
CA GLN A 167 -11.49 11.60 -3.31
C GLN A 167 -11.13 12.15 -1.93
N ARG A 168 -9.95 11.76 -1.43
CA ARG A 168 -9.46 12.18 -0.12
C ARG A 168 -8.01 12.63 -0.28
N ARG A 169 -7.84 13.85 -0.79
CA ARG A 169 -6.50 14.39 -1.13
C ARG A 169 -5.57 14.51 0.07
N GLU A 170 -6.12 14.63 1.28
CA GLU A 170 -5.32 14.67 2.51
C GLU A 170 -4.50 13.40 2.72
N LEU A 171 -4.94 12.29 2.16
CA LEU A 171 -4.20 11.02 2.25
C LEU A 171 -2.92 11.01 1.43
N LEU A 172 -2.78 11.93 0.47
CA LEU A 172 -1.54 12.02 -0.32
C LEU A 172 -0.32 12.38 0.53
N PHE A 173 -0.53 13.11 1.63
CA PHE A 173 0.56 13.37 2.59
C PHE A 173 1.14 12.07 3.15
N ASN A 174 0.31 11.04 3.32
CA ASN A 174 0.77 9.75 3.84
C ASN A 174 1.80 9.11 2.93
N GLU A 175 1.57 9.16 1.60
CA GLU A 175 2.52 8.60 0.64
C GLU A 175 3.92 9.19 0.81
N VAL A 176 3.99 10.51 1.05
CA VAL A 176 5.26 11.20 1.17
C VAL A 176 5.85 11.02 2.57
N VAL A 177 5.07 11.33 3.60
CA VAL A 177 5.59 11.44 4.98
C VAL A 177 5.93 10.05 5.54
N ILE A 178 5.05 9.08 5.35
CA ILE A 178 5.26 7.74 5.90
C ILE A 178 6.45 7.06 5.23
N MET A 179 6.51 7.10 3.90
CA MET A 179 7.63 6.45 3.18
C MET A 179 8.96 7.15 3.45
N ARG A 180 8.93 8.48 3.63
CA ARG A 180 10.14 9.26 3.93
C ARG A 180 10.66 8.97 5.34
N ASP A 181 9.77 8.96 6.32
CA ASP A 181 10.15 8.96 7.74
C ASP A 181 10.27 7.56 8.34
N TYR A 182 9.65 6.54 7.73
CA TYR A 182 9.63 5.19 8.26
C TYR A 182 10.26 4.23 7.26
N GLN A 183 11.55 3.95 7.46
CA GLN A 183 12.33 3.10 6.57
C GLN A 183 12.64 1.77 7.24
N HIS A 184 12.47 0.69 6.48
CA HIS A 184 12.67 -0.66 6.98
C HIS A 184 13.01 -1.58 5.81
N PHE A 185 13.74 -2.65 6.07
CA PHE A 185 14.14 -3.62 5.06
C PHE A 185 12.96 -4.18 4.27
N ASN A 186 11.81 -4.37 4.94
CA ASN A 186 10.61 -4.93 4.32
C ASN A 186 9.57 -3.84 3.93
N VAL A 187 10.01 -2.61 3.79
CA VAL A 187 9.19 -1.49 3.32
C VAL A 187 9.85 -0.91 2.07
N VAL A 188 9.05 -0.64 1.05
CA VAL A 188 9.54 -0.07 -0.21
C VAL A 188 10.22 1.28 0.07
N GLU A 189 11.43 1.45 -0.46
CA GLU A 189 12.20 2.68 -0.25
C GLU A 189 11.74 3.80 -1.17
N MET A 190 11.43 4.95 -0.60
CA MET A 190 11.19 6.17 -1.37
C MET A 190 12.50 6.93 -1.53
N TYR A 191 12.82 7.31 -2.76
CA TYR A 191 14.03 8.10 -3.03
C TYR A 191 13.74 9.60 -2.89
N LYS A 192 12.74 10.09 -3.61
CA LYS A 192 12.40 11.51 -3.68
C LYS A 192 10.90 11.65 -3.94
N SER A 193 10.37 12.83 -3.66
CA SER A 193 9.03 13.21 -4.07
C SER A 193 9.05 14.65 -4.60
N TYR A 194 8.13 14.93 -5.51
CA TYR A 194 8.08 16.22 -6.20
C TYR A 194 6.65 16.64 -6.49
N LEU A 195 6.43 17.93 -6.48
CA LEU A 195 5.20 18.52 -6.98
C LEU A 195 5.45 18.98 -8.43
N VAL A 196 4.77 18.38 -9.40
CA VAL A 196 4.95 18.64 -10.82
C VAL A 196 3.61 19.15 -11.34
N GLY A 197 3.45 20.48 -11.43
CA GLY A 197 2.18 21.09 -11.80
C GLY A 197 1.08 20.68 -10.81
N GLU A 198 0.06 19.99 -11.30
CA GLU A 198 -1.07 19.51 -10.50
C GLU A 198 -0.89 18.06 -10.07
N GLU A 199 0.33 17.53 -10.13
CA GLU A 199 0.61 16.13 -9.78
C GLU A 199 1.63 16.03 -8.66
N LEU A 200 1.42 15.07 -7.77
CA LEU A 200 2.44 14.59 -6.83
C LEU A 200 3.14 13.39 -7.47
N TRP A 201 4.45 13.45 -7.55
CA TRP A 201 5.31 12.37 -8.06
C TRP A 201 6.13 11.81 -6.92
N VAL A 202 6.05 10.50 -6.72
CA VAL A 202 6.84 9.79 -5.71
C VAL A 202 7.77 8.83 -6.45
N LEU A 203 9.07 9.05 -6.31
CA LEU A 203 10.12 8.20 -6.90
C LEU A 203 10.54 7.17 -5.86
N MET A 204 10.45 5.91 -6.21
CA MET A 204 10.73 4.82 -5.29
C MET A 204 11.50 3.70 -5.98
N GLU A 205 12.04 2.78 -5.20
CA GLU A 205 12.74 1.63 -5.75
C GLU A 205 11.79 0.82 -6.63
N PHE A 206 12.32 0.35 -7.74
CA PHE A 206 11.59 -0.52 -8.65
C PHE A 206 11.82 -1.98 -8.23
N LEU A 207 10.74 -2.68 -7.94
CA LEU A 207 10.78 -4.07 -7.50
C LEU A 207 10.34 -4.95 -8.68
N GLN A 208 11.29 -5.64 -9.26
CA GLN A 208 11.17 -6.29 -10.57
C GLN A 208 10.24 -7.50 -10.54
N GLY A 209 10.03 -8.10 -9.37
CA GLY A 209 9.12 -9.23 -9.22
C GLY A 209 7.65 -8.86 -9.27
N GLY A 210 7.33 -7.56 -9.19
CA GLY A 210 5.96 -7.06 -9.27
C GLY A 210 5.15 -7.32 -8.02
N ALA A 211 3.83 -7.22 -8.13
CA ALA A 211 2.91 -7.37 -7.01
C ALA A 211 2.56 -8.83 -6.75
N LEU A 212 2.39 -9.16 -5.49
CA LEU A 212 1.96 -10.51 -5.07
C LEU A 212 0.62 -10.91 -5.72
N THR A 213 -0.24 -9.96 -6.01
CA THR A 213 -1.52 -10.21 -6.68
C THR A 213 -1.33 -10.96 -8.00
N ASP A 214 -0.33 -10.60 -8.78
CA ASP A 214 -0.08 -11.23 -10.08
C ASP A 214 0.29 -12.71 -9.92
N ILE A 215 1.00 -13.03 -8.84
CA ILE A 215 1.37 -14.42 -8.53
C ILE A 215 0.14 -15.19 -8.05
N VAL A 216 -0.59 -14.63 -7.09
CA VAL A 216 -1.76 -15.28 -6.47
C VAL A 216 -2.85 -15.58 -7.49
N SER A 217 -3.01 -14.71 -8.50
CA SER A 217 -4.02 -14.89 -9.54
C SER A 217 -3.72 -16.07 -10.46
N GLN A 218 -2.47 -16.51 -10.53
CA GLN A 218 -2.02 -17.53 -11.48
C GLN A 218 -1.56 -18.83 -10.82
N VAL A 219 -0.99 -18.74 -9.62
CA VAL A 219 -0.32 -19.86 -8.95
C VAL A 219 -0.79 -19.93 -7.49
N ARG A 220 -0.89 -21.11 -6.95
CA ARG A 220 -1.11 -21.30 -5.51
C ARG A 220 0.23 -21.47 -4.83
N LEU A 221 0.48 -20.67 -3.80
CA LEU A 221 1.72 -20.72 -3.03
C LEU A 221 1.69 -21.90 -2.08
N ASN A 222 2.84 -22.53 -1.86
CA ASN A 222 2.97 -23.54 -0.82
C ASN A 222 3.11 -22.85 0.55
N GLU A 223 3.04 -23.63 1.63
CA GLU A 223 3.04 -23.09 3.00
C GLU A 223 4.35 -22.38 3.33
N GLU A 224 5.48 -22.87 2.81
CA GLU A 224 6.79 -22.23 3.02
C GLU A 224 6.81 -20.82 2.40
N GLN A 225 6.29 -20.69 1.18
CA GLN A 225 6.20 -19.40 0.49
C GLN A 225 5.24 -18.45 1.23
N ILE A 226 4.09 -18.95 1.68
CA ILE A 226 3.13 -18.18 2.46
C ILE A 226 3.77 -17.69 3.76
N ALA A 227 4.48 -18.58 4.46
CA ALA A 227 5.17 -18.23 5.70
C ALA A 227 6.24 -17.15 5.46
N THR A 228 6.97 -17.25 4.36
CA THR A 228 7.99 -16.25 4.00
C THR A 228 7.35 -14.86 3.79
N VAL A 229 6.24 -14.81 3.06
CA VAL A 229 5.50 -13.56 2.85
C VAL A 229 4.99 -13.01 4.19
N CYS A 230 4.37 -13.87 5.00
CA CYS A 230 3.83 -13.46 6.30
C CYS A 230 4.91 -12.92 7.22
N GLU A 231 6.06 -13.60 7.30
CA GLU A 231 7.17 -13.15 8.13
C GLU A 231 7.65 -11.76 7.74
N ALA A 232 7.84 -11.54 6.44
CA ALA A 232 8.30 -10.24 5.93
C ALA A 232 7.30 -9.13 6.23
N VAL A 233 6.02 -9.39 5.98
CA VAL A 233 4.95 -8.40 6.23
C VAL A 233 4.83 -8.14 7.73
N LEU A 234 4.91 -9.17 8.56
CA LEU A 234 4.85 -9.01 10.03
C LEU A 234 6.04 -8.19 10.55
N GLN A 235 7.24 -8.37 9.98
CA GLN A 235 8.39 -7.57 10.37
C GLN A 235 8.16 -6.09 10.03
N ALA A 236 7.64 -5.81 8.85
CA ALA A 236 7.29 -4.44 8.45
C ALA A 236 6.22 -3.86 9.38
N LEU A 237 5.16 -4.64 9.64
CA LEU A 237 4.06 -4.18 10.51
C LEU A 237 4.53 -3.98 11.95
N ALA A 238 5.37 -4.87 12.48
CA ALA A 238 5.92 -4.71 13.83
C ALA A 238 6.67 -3.39 13.96
N TYR A 239 7.48 -3.07 12.96
CA TYR A 239 8.20 -1.79 12.92
C TYR A 239 7.23 -0.61 12.87
N LEU A 240 6.28 -0.64 11.94
CA LEU A 240 5.32 0.47 11.77
C LEU A 240 4.43 0.63 13.00
N HIS A 241 3.92 -0.47 13.55
CA HIS A 241 3.03 -0.45 14.72
C HIS A 241 3.76 0.09 15.96
N ALA A 242 5.05 -0.22 16.11
CA ALA A 242 5.86 0.34 17.19
C ALA A 242 5.99 1.87 17.08
N GLN A 243 5.89 2.40 15.87
CA GLN A 243 5.89 3.84 15.60
C GLN A 243 4.49 4.46 15.64
N GLY A 244 3.47 3.66 15.90
CA GLY A 244 2.09 4.12 15.91
C GLY A 244 1.47 4.30 14.52
N VAL A 245 2.02 3.65 13.51
CA VAL A 245 1.50 3.72 12.13
C VAL A 245 0.64 2.50 11.85
N ILE A 246 -0.61 2.73 11.43
CA ILE A 246 -1.52 1.70 10.94
C ILE A 246 -1.54 1.76 9.42
N HIS A 247 -1.29 0.65 8.74
CA HIS A 247 -1.24 0.63 7.28
C HIS A 247 -2.63 0.79 6.66
N ARG A 248 -3.59 0.03 7.12
CA ARG A 248 -5.01 0.06 6.75
C ARG A 248 -5.35 -0.46 5.35
N ASP A 249 -4.38 -0.94 4.59
CA ASP A 249 -4.66 -1.48 3.24
C ASP A 249 -3.79 -2.70 2.91
N ILE A 250 -3.63 -3.60 3.88
CA ILE A 250 -2.88 -4.85 3.67
C ILE A 250 -3.71 -5.78 2.78
N LYS A 251 -3.11 -6.16 1.66
CA LYS A 251 -3.67 -7.09 0.65
C LYS A 251 -2.54 -7.45 -0.30
N SER A 252 -2.75 -8.42 -1.18
CA SER A 252 -1.68 -8.86 -2.09
C SER A 252 -1.21 -7.75 -3.04
N ASP A 253 -2.08 -6.80 -3.38
CA ASP A 253 -1.71 -5.65 -4.22
C ASP A 253 -0.67 -4.75 -3.55
N SER A 254 -0.64 -4.74 -2.22
CA SER A 254 0.25 -3.89 -1.43
C SER A 254 1.61 -4.54 -1.16
N ILE A 255 1.84 -5.76 -1.65
CA ILE A 255 3.08 -6.50 -1.44
C ILE A 255 3.83 -6.58 -2.75
N LEU A 256 5.07 -6.10 -2.76
CA LEU A 256 5.94 -6.12 -3.93
C LEU A 256 7.11 -7.07 -3.68
N LEU A 257 7.61 -7.66 -4.77
CA LEU A 257 8.62 -8.69 -4.72
C LEU A 257 9.82 -8.30 -5.56
N THR A 258 11.02 -8.65 -5.07
CA THR A 258 12.24 -8.57 -5.87
C THR A 258 12.45 -9.89 -6.61
N LEU A 259 13.35 -9.88 -7.58
CA LEU A 259 13.70 -11.11 -8.32
C LEU A 259 14.41 -12.14 -7.45
N ASP A 260 15.11 -11.70 -6.42
CA ASP A 260 15.81 -12.58 -5.48
C ASP A 260 14.93 -13.00 -4.30
N GLY A 261 13.63 -12.73 -4.37
CA GLY A 261 12.65 -13.25 -3.42
C GLY A 261 12.45 -12.41 -2.16
N ARG A 262 12.93 -11.18 -2.13
CA ARG A 262 12.63 -10.27 -1.01
C ARG A 262 11.22 -9.75 -1.13
N VAL A 263 10.57 -9.53 0.01
CA VAL A 263 9.17 -9.13 0.12
C VAL A 263 9.12 -7.75 0.78
N LYS A 264 8.42 -6.81 0.16
CA LYS A 264 8.34 -5.45 0.66
C LYS A 264 6.90 -4.94 0.64
N LEU A 265 6.54 -4.26 1.71
CA LEU A 265 5.23 -3.62 1.89
C LEU A 265 5.24 -2.26 1.20
N SER A 266 4.17 -1.97 0.47
CA SER A 266 3.99 -0.71 -0.25
C SER A 266 2.58 -0.13 -0.01
N ASP A 267 2.23 0.91 -0.75
CA ASP A 267 0.90 1.55 -0.78
C ASP A 267 0.51 2.15 0.57
N PHE A 268 1.18 3.23 0.93
CA PHE A 268 1.03 3.89 2.23
C PHE A 268 0.00 5.03 2.21
N GLY A 269 -0.81 5.14 1.15
CA GLY A 269 -1.79 6.22 1.02
C GLY A 269 -2.88 6.21 2.08
N PHE A 270 -3.26 5.03 2.58
CA PHE A 270 -4.36 4.89 3.53
C PHE A 270 -3.90 4.86 4.99
N CYS A 271 -2.62 5.06 5.27
CA CYS A 271 -2.06 4.98 6.61
C CYS A 271 -2.68 6.00 7.55
N ALA A 272 -2.62 5.69 8.84
CA ALA A 272 -2.96 6.63 9.91
C ALA A 272 -1.92 6.54 11.01
N GLN A 273 -1.71 7.63 11.68
CA GLN A 273 -0.85 7.66 12.85
C GLN A 273 -1.69 7.75 14.11
N ILE A 274 -1.34 6.94 15.10
CA ILE A 274 -1.92 7.02 16.44
C ILE A 274 -0.84 7.50 17.41
N SER A 275 -1.28 8.09 18.50
CA SER A 275 -0.41 8.67 19.53
C SER A 275 -1.09 8.55 20.89
N LYS A 276 -0.42 9.01 21.94
CA LYS A 276 -1.02 9.06 23.27
C LYS A 276 -2.28 9.95 23.29
N ASP A 277 -2.28 11.02 22.48
CA ASP A 277 -3.42 11.95 22.38
C ASP A 277 -4.54 11.41 21.51
N VAL A 278 -4.21 10.66 20.46
CA VAL A 278 -5.18 10.03 19.56
C VAL A 278 -4.81 8.54 19.45
N PRO A 279 -5.17 7.74 20.48
CA PRO A 279 -4.72 6.35 20.53
C PRO A 279 -5.46 5.41 19.58
N LYS A 280 -6.58 5.86 19.04
CA LYS A 280 -7.41 5.03 18.15
C LYS A 280 -7.96 5.85 16.99
N ARG A 281 -8.32 5.14 15.92
CA ARG A 281 -8.95 5.72 14.73
C ARG A 281 -10.38 5.20 14.59
N LYS A 282 -11.17 5.88 13.76
CA LYS A 282 -12.59 5.56 13.56
C LYS A 282 -12.99 5.61 12.09
N SER A 283 -12.11 6.07 11.22
CA SER A 283 -12.38 6.28 9.79
C SER A 283 -12.67 4.97 9.06
N LEU A 284 -13.61 5.00 8.13
CA LEU A 284 -13.84 3.89 7.20
C LEU A 284 -12.85 4.02 6.06
N VAL A 285 -11.76 3.27 6.13
CA VAL A 285 -10.66 3.30 5.16
C VAL A 285 -10.18 1.88 4.93
N GLY A 286 -9.87 1.56 3.69
CA GLY A 286 -9.33 0.25 3.29
C GLY A 286 -9.98 -0.24 2.00
N THR A 287 -9.73 -1.48 1.68
CA THR A 287 -10.34 -2.19 0.56
C THR A 287 -11.37 -3.17 1.12
N PRO A 288 -12.63 -3.10 0.69
CA PRO A 288 -13.75 -3.76 1.38
C PRO A 288 -13.52 -5.21 1.79
N TYR A 289 -13.03 -6.06 0.88
CA TYR A 289 -12.90 -7.50 1.14
C TYR A 289 -11.86 -7.83 2.21
N TRP A 290 -10.94 -6.91 2.50
CA TRP A 290 -9.83 -7.10 3.46
C TRP A 290 -10.05 -6.35 4.78
N MET A 291 -11.16 -5.60 4.91
CA MET A 291 -11.41 -4.78 6.10
C MET A 291 -11.77 -5.61 7.32
N ALA A 292 -11.21 -5.23 8.46
CA ALA A 292 -11.60 -5.77 9.76
C ALA A 292 -13.04 -5.36 10.10
N PRO A 293 -13.79 -6.22 10.83
CA PRO A 293 -15.17 -5.88 11.21
C PRO A 293 -15.30 -4.55 11.94
N GLU A 294 -14.37 -4.21 12.83
CA GLU A 294 -14.41 -2.97 13.60
C GLU A 294 -14.19 -1.75 12.71
N VAL A 295 -13.46 -1.87 11.60
CA VAL A 295 -13.34 -0.80 10.61
C VAL A 295 -14.67 -0.59 9.89
N ILE A 296 -15.30 -1.68 9.45
CA ILE A 296 -16.59 -1.65 8.75
C ILE A 296 -17.67 -1.02 9.65
N SER A 297 -17.67 -1.39 10.93
CA SER A 297 -18.63 -0.88 11.91
C SER A 297 -18.35 0.55 12.36
N ARG A 298 -17.22 1.13 11.90
CA ARG A 298 -16.73 2.44 12.33
C ARG A 298 -16.57 2.54 13.85
N SER A 299 -16.19 1.42 14.46
CA SER A 299 -15.77 1.37 15.86
C SER A 299 -14.35 1.95 16.00
N LEU A 300 -13.96 2.24 17.23
CA LEU A 300 -12.58 2.66 17.49
C LEU A 300 -11.64 1.47 17.26
N TYR A 301 -10.56 1.70 16.51
CA TYR A 301 -9.59 0.65 16.20
C TYR A 301 -8.16 1.20 16.22
N ALA A 302 -7.21 0.31 16.28
CA ALA A 302 -5.79 0.64 16.24
C ALA A 302 -5.05 -0.34 15.30
N THR A 303 -3.82 -0.69 15.64
CA THR A 303 -2.92 -1.44 14.75
C THR A 303 -3.40 -2.87 14.44
N GLU A 304 -4.21 -3.44 15.31
CA GLU A 304 -4.71 -4.83 15.16
C GLU A 304 -5.51 -5.07 13.88
N VAL A 305 -6.06 -4.01 13.27
CA VAL A 305 -6.81 -4.16 12.02
C VAL A 305 -5.92 -4.64 10.87
N ASP A 306 -4.63 -4.32 10.90
CA ASP A 306 -3.67 -4.81 9.91
C ASP A 306 -3.46 -6.32 10.03
N ILE A 307 -3.56 -6.86 11.25
CA ILE A 307 -3.41 -8.31 11.47
C ILE A 307 -4.61 -9.06 10.89
N TRP A 308 -5.82 -8.51 11.06
CA TRP A 308 -7.00 -9.08 10.38
C TRP A 308 -6.77 -9.12 8.86
N SER A 309 -6.38 -8.00 8.28
CA SER A 309 -6.17 -7.89 6.83
C SER A 309 -5.09 -8.84 6.33
N LEU A 310 -4.02 -9.04 7.13
CA LEU A 310 -2.99 -10.04 6.83
C LEU A 310 -3.60 -11.45 6.81
N GLY A 311 -4.48 -11.77 7.75
CA GLY A 311 -5.19 -13.05 7.75
C GLY A 311 -6.01 -13.26 6.48
N ILE A 312 -6.71 -12.22 6.03
CA ILE A 312 -7.46 -12.26 4.76
C ILE A 312 -6.49 -12.46 3.58
N MET A 313 -5.32 -11.84 3.62
CA MET A 313 -4.31 -12.03 2.58
C MET A 313 -3.79 -13.47 2.57
N VAL A 314 -3.67 -14.12 3.73
CA VAL A 314 -3.32 -15.56 3.80
C VAL A 314 -4.40 -16.39 3.09
N ILE A 315 -5.67 -16.09 3.34
CA ILE A 315 -6.78 -16.76 2.62
C ILE A 315 -6.62 -16.53 1.11
N GLU A 316 -6.30 -15.31 0.73
CA GLU A 316 -6.07 -14.95 -0.67
C GLU A 316 -4.94 -15.81 -1.27
N MET A 317 -3.84 -16.00 -0.54
CA MET A 317 -2.70 -16.81 -1.00
C MET A 317 -3.05 -18.31 -1.12
N VAL A 318 -3.90 -18.82 -0.23
CA VAL A 318 -4.30 -20.23 -0.24
C VAL A 318 -5.41 -20.51 -1.27
N ASP A 319 -6.45 -19.67 -1.27
CA ASP A 319 -7.66 -19.88 -2.07
C ASP A 319 -7.63 -19.16 -3.42
N GLY A 320 -6.72 -18.18 -3.58
CA GLY A 320 -6.60 -17.38 -4.80
C GLY A 320 -7.39 -16.08 -4.77
N GLU A 321 -8.26 -15.91 -3.79
CA GLU A 321 -9.09 -14.70 -3.64
C GLU A 321 -9.52 -14.55 -2.18
N PRO A 322 -9.85 -13.34 -1.75
CA PRO A 322 -10.37 -13.14 -0.40
C PRO A 322 -11.79 -13.71 -0.27
N PRO A 323 -12.27 -13.89 0.97
CA PRO A 323 -13.65 -14.33 1.18
C PRO A 323 -14.66 -13.40 0.54
N TYR A 324 -15.77 -13.97 0.06
CA TYR A 324 -16.91 -13.21 -0.49
C TYR A 324 -16.56 -12.38 -1.74
N PHE A 325 -15.51 -12.77 -2.44
CA PHE A 325 -15.00 -11.97 -3.56
C PHE A 325 -15.97 -11.86 -4.73
N SER A 326 -16.86 -12.83 -4.87
CA SER A 326 -17.92 -12.81 -5.88
C SER A 326 -19.11 -11.91 -5.51
N ASP A 327 -19.23 -11.54 -4.23
CA ASP A 327 -20.26 -10.60 -3.78
C ASP A 327 -19.85 -9.17 -4.12
N SER A 328 -20.82 -8.26 -4.17
CA SER A 328 -20.52 -6.84 -4.27
C SER A 328 -19.73 -6.38 -3.04
N PRO A 329 -18.95 -5.30 -3.14
CA PRO A 329 -18.22 -4.79 -1.98
C PRO A 329 -19.11 -4.54 -0.76
N VAL A 330 -20.30 -4.00 -0.96
CA VAL A 330 -21.24 -3.72 0.14
C VAL A 330 -21.71 -5.01 0.80
N GLN A 331 -22.05 -6.04 0.02
CA GLN A 331 -22.48 -7.33 0.55
C GLN A 331 -21.32 -8.03 1.28
N ALA A 332 -20.12 -7.98 0.72
CA ALA A 332 -18.94 -8.57 1.37
C ALA A 332 -18.69 -7.90 2.72
N MET A 333 -18.78 -6.57 2.78
CA MET A 333 -18.60 -5.83 4.03
C MET A 333 -19.63 -6.23 5.09
N LYS A 334 -20.90 -6.39 4.69
CA LYS A 334 -21.94 -6.84 5.61
C LYS A 334 -21.63 -8.22 6.17
N ARG A 335 -21.18 -9.14 5.32
CA ARG A 335 -20.81 -10.49 5.75
C ARG A 335 -19.61 -10.48 6.69
N LEU A 336 -18.58 -9.68 6.37
CA LEU A 336 -17.39 -9.56 7.21
C LEU A 336 -17.74 -9.00 8.59
N ARG A 337 -18.68 -8.06 8.64
CA ARG A 337 -19.14 -7.45 9.90
C ARG A 337 -19.98 -8.41 10.74
N ASP A 338 -20.91 -9.14 10.11
CA ASP A 338 -22.00 -9.82 10.80
C ASP A 338 -21.80 -11.33 10.97
N SER A 339 -20.92 -11.95 10.17
CA SER A 339 -20.67 -13.40 10.20
C SER A 339 -19.46 -13.72 11.08
N PRO A 340 -19.30 -14.99 11.50
CA PRO A 340 -18.07 -15.42 12.13
C PRO A 340 -16.86 -15.22 11.21
N PRO A 341 -15.64 -15.21 11.77
CA PRO A 341 -14.44 -15.03 10.93
C PRO A 341 -14.40 -16.02 9.77
N PRO A 342 -13.99 -15.55 8.58
CA PRO A 342 -13.95 -16.42 7.41
C PRO A 342 -13.00 -17.61 7.59
N LYS A 343 -13.27 -18.67 6.84
CA LYS A 343 -12.45 -19.90 6.84
C LYS A 343 -11.90 -20.13 5.44
N LEU A 344 -10.82 -20.90 5.37
CA LEU A 344 -10.25 -21.34 4.10
C LEU A 344 -11.23 -22.28 3.38
N LYS A 345 -11.40 -22.07 2.09
CA LYS A 345 -12.14 -23.00 1.21
C LYS A 345 -11.33 -24.27 0.99
N ASN A 346 -10.01 -24.13 0.84
CA ASN A 346 -9.09 -25.22 0.55
C ASN A 346 -8.27 -25.59 1.79
N SER A 347 -8.95 -25.76 2.93
CA SER A 347 -8.29 -26.04 4.21
C SER A 347 -7.50 -27.35 4.20
N HIS A 348 -7.88 -28.31 3.35
CA HIS A 348 -7.17 -29.58 3.21
C HIS A 348 -5.78 -29.42 2.57
N LYS A 349 -5.51 -28.31 1.91
CA LYS A 349 -4.23 -28.05 1.23
C LYS A 349 -3.16 -27.50 2.17
N VAL A 350 -3.52 -27.19 3.41
CA VAL A 350 -2.60 -26.55 4.36
C VAL A 350 -2.64 -27.29 5.69
N SER A 351 -1.57 -27.18 6.44
CA SER A 351 -1.43 -27.75 7.78
C SER A 351 -2.37 -27.04 8.77
N TRP A 352 -2.54 -27.67 9.94
CA TRP A 352 -3.37 -27.08 10.99
C TRP A 352 -2.79 -25.74 11.49
N HIS A 353 -1.48 -25.56 11.42
CA HIS A 353 -0.84 -24.29 11.80
C HIS A 353 -1.38 -23.13 10.96
N THR A 354 -1.50 -23.34 9.66
CA THR A 354 -2.00 -22.29 8.75
C THR A 354 -3.50 -22.05 8.93
N ARG A 355 -4.25 -23.08 9.34
CA ARG A 355 -5.70 -22.96 9.60
C ARG A 355 -6.01 -22.08 10.80
N UNK A 356 -5.14 -22.30 11.58
CA UNK A 356 -5.28 -21.60 12.73
C UNK A 356 -5.12 -20.32 12.73
#